data_0f7b8360be926a69598e5eb25a30fb9c
#
_entry.id   0f7b8360be926a69598e5eb25a30fb9c
#
_cell.length_a   1.000
_cell.length_b   1.000
_cell.length_c   1.000
_cell.angle_alpha   90.00
_cell.angle_beta   90.00
_cell.angle_gamma   90.00
#
_symmetry.space_group_name_H-M   'P 1'
#
loop_
_entity.id
_entity.type
_entity.pdbx_description
1 polymer ?
#
loop_
_entity_poly.entity_id
_entity_poly.type
_entity_poly.pdbx_seq_one_letter_code
_entity_poly.pdbx_strand_id
1 'polypeptide(L)'
;MKKNISISLGLIFLFITTILYLFINKLTSPRILSNDELLINGFYQHEEPIPISNFALERADGSFFTKDHLLDKWTIMYFGFTNCPDECPITMSELRKLITTLREKNFPLEDKQWILVSIDPSRDSVEDINLYASRFDTSFEGLRADSANLLSLTTQLKVAKSSPMNHMKHNDQLNNHVNNIITVSYTHLTLPTIDP
;
A
#
# COMPACT_ATOMS: atom_id res chain seq x y z
N MET A 1 -46.49 -44.56 9.02
CA MET A 1 -45.02 -44.70 9.14
C MET A 1 -44.25 -44.07 8.00
N LYS A 2 -44.54 -44.32 6.72
CA LYS A 2 -43.75 -43.77 5.57
C LYS A 2 -43.68 -42.24 5.52
N LYS A 3 -44.74 -41.50 5.87
CA LYS A 3 -44.76 -40.03 5.86
C LYS A 3 -43.81 -39.39 6.87
N ASN A 4 -43.65 -39.96 8.04
CA ASN A 4 -42.74 -39.43 9.06
C ASN A 4 -41.24 -39.66 8.70
N ILE A 5 -40.93 -40.76 8.03
CA ILE A 5 -39.59 -41.07 7.53
C ILE A 5 -39.18 -40.07 6.44
N SER A 6 -40.10 -39.74 5.52
CA SER A 6 -39.85 -38.78 4.46
C SER A 6 -39.60 -37.37 5.01
N ILE A 7 -40.33 -36.96 6.05
CA ILE A 7 -40.11 -35.67 6.74
C ILE A 7 -38.75 -35.64 7.44
N SER A 8 -38.40 -36.73 8.15
CA SER A 8 -37.08 -36.79 8.83
C SER A 8 -35.94 -36.78 7.84
N LEU A 9 -36.02 -37.46 6.70
CA LEU A 9 -35.01 -37.40 5.64
C LEU A 9 -34.87 -36.00 5.05
N GLY A 10 -36.00 -35.31 4.84
CA GLY A 10 -36.00 -33.92 4.36
C GLY A 10 -35.29 -32.95 5.34
N LEU A 11 -35.57 -33.11 6.64
CA LEU A 11 -34.91 -32.31 7.67
C LEU A 11 -33.39 -32.57 7.76
N ILE A 12 -33.00 -33.84 7.66
CA ILE A 12 -31.55 -34.21 7.64
C ILE A 12 -30.86 -33.62 6.40
N PHE A 13 -31.48 -33.71 5.24
CA PHE A 13 -30.95 -33.14 4.02
C PHE A 13 -30.78 -31.60 4.12
N LEU A 14 -31.81 -30.92 4.63
CA LEU A 14 -31.77 -29.48 4.87
C LEU A 14 -30.65 -29.11 5.84
N PHE A 15 -30.49 -29.86 6.91
CA PHE A 15 -29.43 -29.63 7.90
C PHE A 15 -28.03 -29.79 7.29
N ILE A 16 -27.80 -30.85 6.50
CA ILE A 16 -26.52 -31.09 5.83
C ILE A 16 -26.21 -29.97 4.82
N THR A 17 -27.20 -29.56 4.01
CA THR A 17 -27.02 -28.49 3.02
C THR A 17 -26.70 -27.15 3.69
N THR A 18 -27.34 -26.87 4.82
CA THR A 18 -27.08 -25.65 5.61
C THR A 18 -25.65 -25.65 6.18
N ILE A 19 -25.20 -26.76 6.76
CA ILE A 19 -23.85 -26.89 7.28
C ILE A 19 -22.83 -26.75 6.15
N LEU A 20 -23.06 -27.41 5.03
CA LEU A 20 -22.17 -27.34 3.87
C LEU A 20 -22.07 -25.91 3.33
N TYR A 21 -23.20 -25.21 3.24
CA TYR A 21 -23.25 -23.81 2.83
C TYR A 21 -22.44 -22.91 3.78
N LEU A 22 -22.65 -23.04 5.10
CA LEU A 22 -21.91 -22.27 6.10
C LEU A 22 -20.39 -22.57 6.06
N PHE A 23 -20.04 -23.83 5.85
CA PHE A 23 -18.66 -24.27 5.73
C PHE A 23 -17.97 -23.68 4.49
N ILE A 24 -18.61 -23.77 3.33
CA ILE A 24 -18.12 -23.16 2.09
C ILE A 24 -17.99 -21.64 2.25
N ASN A 25 -19.00 -20.98 2.81
CA ASN A 25 -18.97 -19.54 3.03
C ASN A 25 -17.81 -19.13 3.96
N LYS A 26 -17.54 -19.92 5.00
CA LYS A 26 -16.39 -19.67 5.90
C LYS A 26 -15.04 -19.88 5.21
N LEU A 27 -14.93 -20.85 4.30
CA LEU A 27 -13.70 -21.09 3.54
C LEU A 27 -13.43 -20.02 2.48
N THR A 28 -14.50 -19.46 1.90
CA THR A 28 -14.39 -18.44 0.85
C THR A 28 -14.33 -17.01 1.38
N SER A 29 -14.69 -16.81 2.66
CA SER A 29 -14.62 -15.49 3.28
C SER A 29 -13.15 -15.05 3.43
N PRO A 30 -12.81 -13.82 3.03
CA PRO A 30 -11.46 -13.30 3.24
C PRO A 30 -11.15 -13.29 4.74
N ARG A 31 -9.96 -13.80 5.10
CA ARG A 31 -9.50 -13.78 6.49
C ARG A 31 -9.07 -12.36 6.83
N ILE A 32 -9.76 -11.73 7.75
CA ILE A 32 -9.33 -10.46 8.34
C ILE A 32 -8.30 -10.80 9.43
N LEU A 33 -7.07 -10.31 9.25
CA LEU A 33 -6.00 -10.46 10.24
C LEU A 33 -6.27 -9.57 11.44
N SER A 34 -5.97 -10.04 12.65
CA SER A 34 -6.00 -9.21 13.84
C SER A 34 -4.82 -8.22 13.85
N ASN A 35 -4.91 -7.15 14.66
CA ASN A 35 -3.81 -6.18 14.80
C ASN A 35 -2.52 -6.85 15.26
N ASP A 36 -2.60 -7.85 16.15
CA ASP A 36 -1.43 -8.60 16.62
C ASP A 36 -0.80 -9.45 15.50
N GLU A 37 -1.64 -10.07 14.66
CA GLU A 37 -1.15 -10.82 13.50
C GLU A 37 -0.53 -9.88 12.45
N LEU A 38 -1.07 -8.68 12.28
CA LEU A 38 -0.49 -7.66 11.41
C LEU A 38 0.89 -7.22 11.92
N LEU A 39 1.01 -6.92 13.21
CA LEU A 39 2.28 -6.52 13.84
C LEU A 39 3.37 -7.60 13.71
N ILE A 40 3.03 -8.87 13.96
CA ILE A 40 3.97 -9.99 13.80
C ILE A 40 4.47 -10.11 12.36
N ASN A 41 3.63 -9.75 11.37
CA ASN A 41 4.00 -9.74 9.95
C ASN A 41 4.61 -8.42 9.48
N GLY A 42 4.97 -7.51 10.41
CA GLY A 42 5.64 -6.25 10.09
C GLY A 42 4.72 -5.13 9.62
N PHE A 43 3.40 -5.30 9.75
CA PHE A 43 2.43 -4.24 9.44
C PHE A 43 2.06 -3.48 10.70
N TYR A 44 2.23 -2.17 10.68
CA TYR A 44 1.79 -1.28 11.74
C TYR A 44 0.62 -0.42 11.24
N GLN A 45 -0.54 -0.59 11.86
CA GLN A 45 -1.71 0.27 11.61
C GLN A 45 -1.82 1.32 12.70
N HIS A 46 -1.93 2.59 12.31
CA HIS A 46 -2.21 3.66 13.25
C HIS A 46 -3.64 3.54 13.78
N GLU A 47 -3.82 3.64 15.09
CA GLU A 47 -5.13 3.59 15.75
C GLU A 47 -6.00 4.79 15.37
N GLU A 48 -5.35 5.96 15.19
CA GLU A 48 -6.02 7.19 14.77
C GLU A 48 -5.52 7.64 13.39
N PRO A 49 -6.41 8.20 12.56
CA PRO A 49 -6.03 8.77 11.27
C PRO A 49 -4.97 9.88 11.44
N ILE A 50 -3.90 9.80 10.66
CA ILE A 50 -2.89 10.86 10.62
C ILE A 50 -3.34 11.91 9.60
N PRO A 51 -3.52 13.17 10.01
CA PRO A 51 -3.86 14.23 9.08
C PRO A 51 -2.67 14.50 8.14
N ILE A 52 -2.89 14.43 6.83
CA ILE A 52 -1.89 14.74 5.82
C ILE A 52 -2.14 16.17 5.33
N SER A 53 -1.14 17.04 5.52
CA SER A 53 -1.13 18.40 4.95
C SER A 53 -0.85 18.36 3.46
N ASN A 54 -1.03 19.50 2.79
CA ASN A 54 -0.74 19.60 1.37
C ASN A 54 0.73 19.29 1.07
N PHE A 55 0.93 18.57 0.00
CA PHE A 55 2.23 18.25 -0.57
C PHE A 55 2.12 18.29 -2.10
N ALA A 56 3.25 18.37 -2.77
CA ALA A 56 3.33 18.30 -4.23
C ALA A 56 4.55 17.45 -4.62
N LEU A 57 4.32 16.41 -5.39
CA LEU A 57 5.35 15.57 -5.98
C LEU A 57 5.30 15.73 -7.50
N GLU A 58 6.43 15.94 -8.12
CA GLU A 58 6.57 16.11 -9.57
C GLU A 58 6.33 14.78 -10.29
N ARG A 59 5.58 14.83 -11.37
CA ARG A 59 5.33 13.72 -12.31
C ARG A 59 6.14 13.91 -13.58
N ALA A 60 6.43 12.83 -14.27
CA ALA A 60 7.18 12.87 -15.53
C ALA A 60 6.44 13.62 -16.68
N ASP A 61 5.13 13.81 -16.57
CA ASP A 61 4.35 14.61 -17.51
C ASP A 61 4.34 16.11 -17.20
N GLY A 62 5.08 16.54 -16.17
CA GLY A 62 5.15 17.92 -15.69
C GLY A 62 4.01 18.35 -14.77
N SER A 63 3.05 17.48 -14.49
CA SER A 63 2.00 17.73 -13.51
C SER A 63 2.47 17.43 -12.09
N PHE A 64 1.61 17.65 -11.09
CA PHE A 64 1.91 17.36 -9.70
C PHE A 64 0.95 16.31 -9.14
N PHE A 65 1.51 15.34 -8.42
CA PHE A 65 0.75 14.46 -7.55
C PHE A 65 0.57 15.15 -6.20
N THR A 66 -0.67 15.34 -5.82
CA THR A 66 -1.05 16.09 -4.62
C THR A 66 -1.92 15.23 -3.70
N LYS A 67 -2.27 15.76 -2.56
CA LYS A 67 -3.20 15.15 -1.61
C LYS A 67 -4.52 14.71 -2.26
N ASP A 68 -5.04 15.49 -3.22
CA ASP A 68 -6.31 15.18 -3.87
C ASP A 68 -6.27 13.88 -4.68
N HIS A 69 -5.10 13.47 -5.15
CA HIS A 69 -4.90 12.20 -5.85
C HIS A 69 -4.97 10.98 -4.93
N LEU A 70 -4.95 11.18 -3.62
CA LEU A 70 -5.14 10.10 -2.63
C LEU A 70 -6.61 9.74 -2.41
N LEU A 71 -7.55 10.62 -2.84
CA LEU A 71 -8.97 10.45 -2.58
C LEU A 71 -9.52 9.22 -3.29
N ASP A 72 -10.27 8.40 -2.53
CA ASP A 72 -10.91 7.17 -3.01
C ASP A 72 -9.93 6.14 -3.59
N LYS A 73 -8.65 6.26 -3.22
CA LYS A 73 -7.59 5.35 -3.64
C LYS A 73 -6.85 4.72 -2.46
N TRP A 74 -6.41 3.50 -2.68
CA TRP A 74 -5.38 2.86 -1.87
C TRP A 74 -4.03 3.19 -2.49
N THR A 75 -3.24 4.02 -1.84
CA THR A 75 -1.93 4.43 -2.34
C THR A 75 -0.84 3.69 -1.59
N ILE A 76 -0.09 2.89 -2.29
CA ILE A 76 1.08 2.18 -1.79
C ILE A 76 2.31 3.01 -2.20
N MET A 77 2.96 3.64 -1.23
CA MET A 77 4.15 4.46 -1.44
C MET A 77 5.39 3.74 -0.93
N TYR A 78 6.38 3.63 -1.77
CA TYR A 78 7.72 3.19 -1.41
C TYR A 78 8.70 4.37 -1.59
N PHE A 79 9.58 4.56 -0.61
CA PHE A 79 10.58 5.63 -0.62
C PHE A 79 11.93 5.02 -0.98
N GLY A 80 12.46 5.35 -2.17
CA GLY A 80 13.69 4.77 -2.70
C GLY A 80 14.43 5.74 -3.61
N PHE A 81 15.42 5.26 -4.34
CA PHE A 81 16.19 6.05 -5.30
C PHE A 81 16.80 5.16 -6.38
N THR A 82 17.11 5.75 -7.55
CA THR A 82 17.53 4.99 -8.74
C THR A 82 18.86 4.25 -8.57
N ASN A 83 19.81 4.83 -7.85
CA ASN A 83 21.15 4.28 -7.66
C ASN A 83 21.31 3.40 -6.41
N CYS A 84 20.21 2.89 -5.87
CA CYS A 84 20.23 1.94 -4.76
C CYS A 84 20.70 0.57 -5.28
N PRO A 85 21.82 -0.01 -4.73
CA PRO A 85 22.39 -1.21 -5.31
C PRO A 85 21.58 -2.48 -5.04
N ASP A 86 20.97 -2.60 -3.86
CA ASP A 86 20.41 -3.89 -3.42
C ASP A 86 18.96 -3.80 -2.97
N GLU A 87 18.63 -2.95 -2.01
CA GLU A 87 17.34 -3.00 -1.32
C GLU A 87 16.17 -2.50 -2.17
N CYS A 88 16.36 -1.40 -2.91
CA CYS A 88 15.29 -0.89 -3.76
C CYS A 88 14.87 -1.88 -4.85
N PRO A 89 15.77 -2.52 -5.62
CA PRO A 89 15.35 -3.50 -6.62
C PRO A 89 14.70 -4.74 -5.99
N ILE A 90 15.14 -5.17 -4.80
CA ILE A 90 14.49 -6.27 -4.08
C ILE A 90 13.06 -5.90 -3.70
N THR A 91 12.87 -4.76 -3.03
CA THR A 91 11.55 -4.29 -2.60
C THR A 91 10.61 -4.07 -3.78
N MET A 92 11.08 -3.43 -4.85
CA MET A 92 10.28 -3.22 -6.06
C MET A 92 9.88 -4.54 -6.73
N SER A 93 10.77 -5.55 -6.69
CA SER A 93 10.47 -6.89 -7.20
C SER A 93 9.41 -7.60 -6.36
N GLU A 94 9.43 -7.46 -5.04
CA GLU A 94 8.39 -8.01 -4.16
C GLU A 94 7.03 -7.31 -4.37
N LEU A 95 7.02 -5.99 -4.51
CA LEU A 95 5.80 -5.25 -4.86
C LEU A 95 5.24 -5.65 -6.22
N ARG A 96 6.10 -5.89 -7.23
CA ARG A 96 5.69 -6.45 -8.51
C ARG A 96 5.03 -7.82 -8.36
N LYS A 97 5.62 -8.71 -7.56
CA LYS A 97 5.02 -10.04 -7.27
C LYS A 97 3.64 -9.89 -6.64
N LEU A 98 3.48 -8.93 -5.71
CA LEU A 98 2.19 -8.63 -5.11
C LEU A 98 1.17 -8.21 -6.17
N ILE A 99 1.51 -7.25 -7.04
CA ILE A 99 0.64 -6.81 -8.15
C ILE A 99 0.24 -7.98 -9.04
N THR A 100 1.21 -8.81 -9.43
CA THR A 100 0.97 -10.00 -10.27
C THR A 100 0.00 -10.96 -9.58
N THR A 101 0.23 -11.26 -8.30
CA THR A 101 -0.64 -12.15 -7.51
C THR A 101 -2.06 -11.60 -7.39
N LEU A 102 -2.24 -10.29 -7.22
CA LEU A 102 -3.55 -9.66 -7.16
C LEU A 102 -4.27 -9.77 -8.51
N ARG A 103 -3.56 -9.57 -9.64
CA ARG A 103 -4.10 -9.75 -11.00
C ARG A 103 -4.54 -11.19 -11.25
N GLU A 104 -3.71 -12.17 -10.90
CA GLU A 104 -4.02 -13.59 -11.04
C GLU A 104 -5.25 -14.02 -10.23
N LYS A 105 -5.45 -13.39 -9.07
CA LYS A 105 -6.63 -13.60 -8.22
C LYS A 105 -7.86 -12.78 -8.63
N ASN A 106 -7.79 -12.05 -9.75
CA ASN A 106 -8.84 -11.13 -10.20
C ASN A 106 -9.24 -10.10 -9.14
N PHE A 107 -8.28 -9.66 -8.33
CA PHE A 107 -8.52 -8.62 -7.35
C PHE A 107 -8.58 -7.25 -8.05
N PRO A 108 -9.56 -6.38 -7.73
CA PRO A 108 -9.68 -5.07 -8.38
C PRO A 108 -8.46 -4.21 -8.06
N LEU A 109 -7.84 -3.62 -9.10
CA LEU A 109 -6.67 -2.75 -8.99
C LEU A 109 -6.97 -1.30 -9.39
N GLU A 110 -8.18 -0.99 -9.84
CA GLU A 110 -8.58 0.31 -10.38
C GLU A 110 -8.55 1.41 -9.31
N ASP A 111 -8.78 1.05 -8.06
CA ASP A 111 -8.71 1.92 -6.89
C ASP A 111 -7.33 1.92 -6.21
N LYS A 112 -6.33 1.27 -6.80
CA LYS A 112 -4.99 1.13 -6.25
C LYS A 112 -3.97 1.86 -7.10
N GLN A 113 -3.05 2.58 -6.44
CA GLN A 113 -1.92 3.25 -7.09
C GLN A 113 -0.63 2.89 -6.38
N TRP A 114 0.42 2.72 -7.18
CA TRP A 114 1.71 2.20 -6.75
C TRP A 114 2.77 3.24 -7.05
N ILE A 115 3.35 3.82 -6.02
CA ILE A 115 4.19 5.01 -6.15
C ILE A 115 5.57 4.74 -5.58
N LEU A 116 6.59 5.08 -6.36
CA LEU A 116 7.97 5.19 -5.91
C LEU A 116 8.33 6.67 -5.76
N VAL A 117 8.61 7.12 -4.55
CA VAL A 117 9.03 8.50 -4.26
C VAL A 117 10.54 8.54 -4.10
N SER A 118 11.22 9.37 -4.90
CA SER A 118 12.67 9.54 -4.74
C SER A 118 13.01 10.22 -3.43
N ILE A 119 13.94 9.61 -2.67
CA ILE A 119 14.56 10.21 -1.47
C ILE A 119 15.90 10.89 -1.76
N ASP A 120 16.33 10.88 -3.01
CA ASP A 120 17.58 11.53 -3.46
C ASP A 120 17.31 12.49 -4.64
N PRO A 121 16.53 13.55 -4.41
CA PRO A 121 16.12 14.46 -5.48
C PRO A 121 17.29 15.25 -6.08
N SER A 122 18.47 15.17 -5.50
CA SER A 122 19.67 15.79 -6.03
C SER A 122 20.30 14.99 -7.17
N ARG A 123 20.10 13.68 -7.20
CA ARG A 123 20.65 12.77 -8.22
C ARG A 123 19.60 12.20 -9.15
N ASP A 124 18.36 12.02 -8.66
CA ASP A 124 17.25 11.50 -9.45
C ASP A 124 16.50 12.65 -10.13
N SER A 125 16.40 12.62 -11.46
CA SER A 125 15.39 13.41 -12.17
C SER A 125 14.02 12.73 -12.04
N VAL A 126 12.93 13.44 -12.35
CA VAL A 126 11.59 12.84 -12.34
C VAL A 126 11.46 11.78 -13.43
N GLU A 127 12.11 11.97 -14.57
CA GLU A 127 12.16 11.03 -15.68
C GLU A 127 12.88 9.76 -15.28
N ASP A 128 14.04 9.87 -14.61
CA ASP A 128 14.84 8.71 -14.19
C ASP A 128 14.09 7.84 -13.18
N ILE A 129 13.50 8.45 -12.15
CA ILE A 129 12.77 7.69 -11.12
C ILE A 129 11.51 7.05 -11.70
N ASN A 130 10.81 7.73 -12.62
CA ASN A 130 9.64 7.16 -13.29
C ASN A 130 10.02 6.02 -14.24
N LEU A 131 11.10 6.18 -15.01
CA LEU A 131 11.62 5.12 -15.86
C LEU A 131 12.09 3.91 -15.03
N TYR A 132 12.75 4.15 -13.91
CA TYR A 132 13.18 3.10 -12.99
C TYR A 132 11.98 2.32 -12.45
N ALA A 133 10.96 3.02 -11.94
CA ALA A 133 9.75 2.40 -11.40
C ALA A 133 9.01 1.55 -12.45
N SER A 134 8.81 2.10 -13.64
CA SER A 134 8.07 1.44 -14.74
C SER A 134 8.74 0.17 -15.26
N ARG A 135 10.05 -0.02 -15.06
CA ARG A 135 10.76 -1.25 -15.42
C ARG A 135 10.32 -2.48 -14.62
N PHE A 136 9.81 -2.28 -13.41
CA PHE A 136 9.29 -3.38 -12.60
C PHE A 136 7.87 -3.75 -13.01
N ASP A 137 6.98 -2.78 -13.13
CA ASP A 137 5.63 -2.95 -13.63
C ASP A 137 5.09 -1.59 -14.12
N THR A 138 4.31 -1.60 -15.20
CA THR A 138 3.71 -0.37 -15.78
C THR A 138 2.70 0.31 -14.86
N SER A 139 2.27 -0.34 -13.79
CA SER A 139 1.40 0.25 -12.77
C SER A 139 2.16 1.15 -11.79
N PHE A 140 3.49 1.07 -11.75
CA PHE A 140 4.28 1.96 -10.91
C PHE A 140 4.45 3.32 -11.55
N GLU A 141 4.31 4.34 -10.72
CA GLU A 141 4.64 5.73 -11.05
C GLU A 141 5.81 6.20 -10.16
N GLY A 142 6.87 6.71 -10.78
CA GLY A 142 7.98 7.33 -10.08
C GLY A 142 7.73 8.82 -9.93
N LEU A 143 7.86 9.32 -8.69
CA LEU A 143 7.62 10.71 -8.33
C LEU A 143 8.85 11.32 -7.66
N ARG A 144 9.02 12.62 -7.81
CA ARG A 144 10.09 13.40 -7.22
C ARG A 144 9.52 14.59 -6.45
N ALA A 145 10.19 14.99 -5.39
CA ALA A 145 9.90 16.24 -4.70
C ALA A 145 11.20 17.03 -4.50
N ASP A 146 11.09 18.34 -4.33
CA ASP A 146 12.18 19.10 -3.74
C ASP A 146 12.42 18.68 -2.29
N SER A 147 13.57 19.04 -1.73
CA SER A 147 13.98 18.62 -0.40
C SER A 147 13.00 19.07 0.72
N ALA A 148 12.34 20.21 0.56
CA ALA A 148 11.42 20.72 1.57
C ALA A 148 10.09 19.95 1.56
N ASN A 149 9.52 19.72 0.38
CA ASN A 149 8.31 18.89 0.21
C ASN A 149 8.56 17.44 0.61
N LEU A 150 9.71 16.88 0.26
CA LEU A 150 10.11 15.53 0.67
C LEU A 150 10.20 15.40 2.19
N LEU A 151 10.90 16.34 2.86
CA LEU A 151 11.03 16.35 4.31
C LEU A 151 9.66 16.50 5.00
N SER A 152 8.80 17.36 4.47
CA SER A 152 7.44 17.54 4.98
C SER A 152 6.65 16.25 4.88
N LEU A 153 6.60 15.62 3.71
CA LEU A 153 5.85 14.39 3.46
C LEU A 153 6.36 13.23 4.33
N THR A 154 7.68 12.99 4.34
CA THR A 154 8.28 11.90 5.12
C THR A 154 8.09 12.08 6.63
N THR A 155 8.09 13.32 7.11
CA THR A 155 7.78 13.62 8.52
C THR A 155 6.33 13.32 8.87
N GLN A 156 5.38 13.72 8.02
CA GLN A 156 3.95 13.48 8.21
C GLN A 156 3.63 11.99 8.19
N LEU A 157 4.19 11.26 7.24
CA LEU A 157 3.99 9.82 7.10
C LEU A 157 4.81 8.99 8.11
N LYS A 158 5.56 9.65 9.00
CA LYS A 158 6.46 9.00 9.99
C LYS A 158 7.44 8.01 9.33
N VAL A 159 7.80 8.29 8.09
CA VAL A 159 8.88 7.57 7.43
C VAL A 159 10.14 7.79 8.24
N ALA A 160 10.82 6.72 8.65
CA ALA A 160 12.01 6.82 9.50
C ALA A 160 13.01 7.77 8.85
N LYS A 161 13.43 8.80 9.60
CA LYS A 161 14.44 9.74 9.11
C LYS A 161 15.74 8.98 8.92
N SER A 162 16.10 8.72 7.67
CA SER A 162 17.52 8.72 7.35
C SER A 162 18.02 10.12 7.63
N SER A 163 19.09 10.25 8.40
CA SER A 163 19.70 11.55 8.68
C SER A 163 19.85 12.36 7.39
N PRO A 164 19.64 13.69 7.42
CA PRO A 164 19.82 14.51 6.23
C PRO A 164 21.21 14.20 5.69
N MET A 165 21.32 13.91 4.41
CA MET A 165 22.58 13.61 3.73
C MET A 165 23.50 14.83 3.79
N ASN A 166 24.17 15.03 4.91
CA ASN A 166 25.42 15.78 4.96
C ASN A 166 26.50 14.84 4.44
N HIS A 167 26.99 15.09 3.23
CA HIS A 167 28.26 14.63 2.64
C HIS A 167 28.97 13.51 3.40
N MET A 168 28.38 12.34 3.55
CA MET A 168 29.00 11.22 4.24
C MET A 168 29.91 10.45 3.28
N LYS A 169 31.08 10.15 3.80
CA LYS A 169 32.14 9.36 3.16
C LYS A 169 31.55 8.01 2.71
N HIS A 170 32.03 7.53 1.60
CA HIS A 170 31.63 6.38 0.79
C HIS A 170 31.25 5.07 1.54
N ASN A 171 31.48 4.98 2.87
CA ASN A 171 31.23 3.76 3.66
C ASN A 171 29.96 3.77 4.52
N ASP A 172 29.26 4.91 4.65
CA ASP A 172 28.04 5.00 5.49
C ASP A 172 26.73 4.90 4.70
N GLN A 173 26.79 4.72 3.38
CA GLN A 173 25.62 4.63 2.50
C GLN A 173 24.77 3.36 2.72
N LEU A 174 25.34 2.33 3.34
CA LEU A 174 24.69 1.04 3.55
C LEU A 174 23.63 1.04 4.68
N ASN A 175 23.66 2.05 5.57
CA ASN A 175 22.78 2.06 6.75
C ASN A 175 21.60 3.05 6.68
N ASN A 176 21.40 3.70 5.54
CA ASN A 176 20.37 4.75 5.39
C ASN A 176 19.16 4.33 4.54
N HIS A 177 18.92 3.03 4.45
CA HIS A 177 17.79 2.53 3.69
C HIS A 177 16.48 2.64 4.48
N VAL A 178 15.59 3.49 3.99
CA VAL A 178 14.20 3.53 4.48
C VAL A 178 13.43 2.44 3.78
N ASN A 179 13.40 1.24 4.33
CA ASN A 179 12.63 0.11 3.79
C ASN A 179 11.14 0.16 4.16
N ASN A 180 10.59 1.35 4.32
CA ASN A 180 9.20 1.50 4.70
C ASN A 180 8.30 1.59 3.46
N ILE A 181 7.36 0.65 3.36
CA ILE A 181 6.23 0.74 2.45
C ILE A 181 5.07 1.35 3.25
N ILE A 182 4.58 2.48 2.80
CA ILE A 182 3.48 3.19 3.43
C ILE A 182 2.22 2.94 2.59
N THR A 183 1.17 2.47 3.23
CA THR A 183 -0.14 2.38 2.58
C THR A 183 -1.05 3.46 3.13
N VAL A 184 -1.53 4.32 2.24
CA VAL A 184 -2.45 5.41 2.55
C VAL A 184 -3.81 5.09 1.95
N SER A 185 -4.86 5.11 2.79
CA SER A 185 -6.24 5.14 2.34
C SER A 185 -6.84 6.46 2.77
N TYR A 186 -7.29 7.26 1.81
CA TYR A 186 -7.93 8.54 2.07
C TYR A 186 -9.36 8.49 1.53
N THR A 187 -10.33 8.27 2.42
CA THR A 187 -11.74 8.28 2.07
C THR A 187 -12.38 9.59 2.51
N HIS A 188 -13.32 10.09 1.73
CA HIS A 188 -14.18 11.23 2.08
C HIS A 188 -15.23 10.88 3.16
N LEU A 189 -14.90 10.09 4.14
CA LEU A 189 -15.74 9.99 5.33
C LEU A 189 -15.57 11.28 6.13
N THR A 190 -16.17 12.35 5.63
CA THR A 190 -16.61 13.43 6.51
C THR A 190 -17.68 12.81 7.39
N LEU A 191 -17.33 12.50 8.63
CA LEU A 191 -18.33 12.38 9.66
C LEU A 191 -19.18 13.67 9.58
N PRO A 192 -20.52 13.57 9.55
CA PRO A 192 -21.34 14.78 9.62
C PRO A 192 -20.91 15.50 10.90
N THR A 193 -20.37 16.71 10.75
CA THR A 193 -20.22 17.64 11.84
C THR A 193 -21.60 17.85 12.42
N ILE A 194 -21.83 17.27 13.57
CA ILE A 194 -22.96 17.66 14.41
C ILE A 194 -22.55 19.03 14.92
N ASP A 195 -22.96 20.07 14.19
CA ASP A 195 -22.89 21.41 14.72
C ASP A 195 -23.79 21.48 15.96
N PRO A 196 -23.32 22.11 17.06
CA PRO A 196 -24.03 22.19 18.33
C PRO A 196 -25.31 23.05 18.24
#